data_c8e7e4e23a66a8e414400f7c88394e73
#
_entry.id   c8e7e4e23a66a8e414400f7c88394e73
#
_cell.length_a   1.000
_cell.length_b   1.000
_cell.length_c   1.000
_cell.angle_alpha   90.00
_cell.angle_beta   90.00
_cell.angle_gamma   90.00
#
_symmetry.space_group_name_H-M   'P 1'
#
loop_
_entity.id
_entity.type
_entity.pdbx_description
1 polymer ?
#
loop_
_entity_poly.entity_id
_entity_poly.type
_entity_poly.pdbx_seq_one_letter_code
_entity_poly.pdbx_strand_id
1 'polypeptide(L)'
;VSGEEVWLNEGLSHFAEELGGRLLGDGPGQGLASSRLVQFTIPNLLNANDYLLDPEAHFLITPDNSTGTLQERGANWLFVRWLADHYAVDTLGTSLTRQLVGTSLLGSANVQAATGATMSTMVPLWQLANYLDNLPAFTPVEEKLQYPSWDFRYIYDTLNAQRPDLVSRPYPLRPDSTT
;
A
#
# COMPACT_ATOMS: atom_id res chain seq x y z
N VAL A 1 17.73 3.47 -10.80
CA VAL A 1 17.39 3.08 -12.18
C VAL A 1 16.84 4.30 -12.88
N SER A 2 17.58 4.86 -13.82
CA SER A 2 17.07 6.01 -14.59
C SER A 2 16.06 5.46 -15.59
N GLY A 3 14.77 5.76 -15.40
CA GLY A 3 13.74 5.48 -16.38
C GLY A 3 12.54 4.68 -15.91
N GLU A 4 12.43 4.27 -14.63
CA GLU A 4 11.21 3.63 -14.14
C GLU A 4 9.99 4.55 -14.29
N GLU A 5 8.81 3.98 -14.56
CA GLU A 5 7.57 4.75 -14.56
C GLU A 5 7.32 5.37 -13.19
N VAL A 6 6.86 6.63 -13.18
CA VAL A 6 6.81 7.44 -11.97
C VAL A 6 5.94 6.79 -10.88
N TRP A 7 4.80 6.23 -11.22
CA TRP A 7 3.92 5.58 -10.25
C TRP A 7 4.61 4.43 -9.48
N LEU A 8 5.39 3.60 -10.20
CA LEU A 8 6.11 2.48 -9.57
C LEU A 8 7.31 2.99 -8.77
N ASN A 9 8.01 4.01 -9.29
CA ASN A 9 9.12 4.65 -8.59
C ASN A 9 8.65 5.31 -7.26
N GLU A 10 7.52 6.02 -7.26
CA GLU A 10 6.91 6.60 -6.05
C GLU A 10 6.52 5.48 -5.06
N GLY A 11 5.83 4.44 -5.53
CA GLY A 11 5.46 3.31 -4.68
C GLY A 11 6.65 2.61 -4.03
N LEU A 12 7.73 2.38 -4.80
CA LEU A 12 8.98 1.79 -4.29
C LEU A 12 9.71 2.71 -3.32
N SER A 13 9.70 4.03 -3.56
CA SER A 13 10.32 5.02 -2.68
C SER A 13 9.63 5.05 -1.31
N HIS A 14 8.31 5.13 -1.28
CA HIS A 14 7.53 5.09 -0.05
C HIS A 14 7.61 3.73 0.66
N PHE A 15 7.72 2.65 -0.10
CA PHE A 15 7.98 1.33 0.48
C PHE A 15 9.38 1.24 1.11
N ALA A 16 10.39 1.90 0.54
CA ALA A 16 11.74 1.96 1.13
C ALA A 16 11.75 2.75 2.46
N GLU A 17 10.93 3.80 2.59
CA GLU A 17 10.72 4.50 3.87
C GLU A 17 10.13 3.54 4.93
N GLU A 18 9.11 2.77 4.57
CA GLU A 18 8.56 1.73 5.45
C GLU A 18 9.62 0.70 5.87
N LEU A 19 10.41 0.20 4.92
CA LEU A 19 11.51 -0.73 5.23
C LEU A 19 12.52 -0.11 6.19
N GLY A 20 12.86 1.17 6.02
CA GLY A 20 13.71 1.89 6.97
C GLY A 20 13.13 1.88 8.39
N GLY A 21 11.84 2.14 8.54
CA GLY A 21 11.14 2.06 9.80
C GLY A 21 11.14 0.66 10.41
N ARG A 22 10.89 -0.38 9.60
CA ARG A 22 10.86 -1.78 10.05
C ARG A 22 12.24 -2.31 10.43
N LEU A 23 13.30 -1.92 9.72
CA LEU A 23 14.68 -2.37 9.99
C LEU A 23 15.31 -1.65 11.18
N LEU A 24 14.94 -0.41 11.41
CA LEU A 24 15.47 0.41 12.53
C LEU A 24 14.59 0.32 13.78
N GLY A 25 13.39 -0.18 13.66
CA GLY A 25 12.41 -0.33 14.73
C GLY A 25 12.20 -1.77 15.16
N ASP A 26 11.02 -2.03 15.66
CA ASP A 26 10.57 -3.37 16.01
C ASP A 26 10.20 -4.12 14.73
N GLY A 27 10.44 -5.42 14.68
CA GLY A 27 10.27 -6.23 13.49
C GLY A 27 8.86 -6.25 12.87
N PRO A 28 8.64 -7.00 11.78
CA PRO A 28 7.36 -7.07 11.10
C PRO A 28 6.22 -7.47 12.04
N GLY A 29 5.06 -6.84 11.90
CA GLY A 29 3.85 -7.12 12.68
C GLY A 29 3.67 -6.29 13.96
N GLN A 30 4.56 -5.38 14.27
CA GLN A 30 4.39 -4.45 15.38
C GLN A 30 3.83 -3.11 14.85
N GLY A 31 2.53 -2.97 14.82
CA GLY A 31 1.83 -1.78 14.33
C GLY A 31 2.40 -0.44 14.82
N LEU A 32 1.54 0.55 15.04
CA LEU A 32 1.90 1.89 15.52
C LEU A 32 2.66 1.94 16.87
N ALA A 33 2.88 0.80 17.52
CA ALA A 33 3.59 0.72 18.80
C ALA A 33 5.10 1.07 18.70
N SER A 34 5.72 0.96 17.51
CA SER A 34 7.11 1.39 17.30
C SER A 34 7.15 2.85 16.87
N SER A 35 7.74 3.70 17.69
CA SER A 35 7.89 5.14 17.36
C SER A 35 8.67 5.40 16.07
N ARG A 36 9.60 4.51 15.71
CA ARG A 36 10.40 4.62 14.49
C ARG A 36 9.63 4.22 13.25
N LEU A 37 8.91 3.08 13.29
CA LEU A 37 8.05 2.69 12.19
C LEU A 37 7.03 3.79 11.88
N VAL A 38 6.38 4.33 12.93
CA VAL A 38 5.43 5.45 12.79
C VAL A 38 6.10 6.68 12.17
N GLN A 39 7.29 7.09 12.62
CA GLN A 39 7.98 8.26 12.08
C GLN A 39 8.28 8.13 10.58
N PHE A 40 8.62 6.93 10.11
CA PHE A 40 8.91 6.67 8.70
C PHE A 40 7.66 6.46 7.85
N THR A 41 6.55 5.99 8.44
CA THR A 41 5.36 5.59 7.66
C THR A 41 4.16 6.50 7.83
N ILE A 42 4.14 7.42 8.80
CA ILE A 42 2.98 8.27 9.03
C ILE A 42 2.57 9.08 7.79
N PRO A 43 3.49 9.68 7.01
CA PRO A 43 3.12 10.39 5.78
C PRO A 43 2.44 9.44 4.77
N ASN A 44 2.93 8.22 4.63
CA ASN A 44 2.38 7.22 3.72
C ASN A 44 0.99 6.77 4.16
N LEU A 45 0.79 6.58 5.46
CA LEU A 45 -0.52 6.27 6.05
C LEU A 45 -1.54 7.40 5.81
N LEU A 46 -1.13 8.66 5.95
CA LEU A 46 -2.01 9.80 5.69
C LEU A 46 -2.35 9.93 4.20
N ASN A 47 -1.36 9.80 3.32
CA ASN A 47 -1.58 9.81 1.88
C ASN A 47 -2.51 8.66 1.44
N ALA A 48 -2.32 7.46 2.02
CA ALA A 48 -3.19 6.32 1.77
C ALA A 48 -4.60 6.51 2.33
N ASN A 49 -4.74 7.13 3.52
CA ASN A 49 -6.04 7.52 4.05
C ASN A 49 -6.79 8.43 3.08
N ASP A 50 -6.12 9.45 2.56
CA ASP A 50 -6.72 10.42 1.65
C ASP A 50 -7.11 9.78 0.31
N TYR A 51 -6.31 8.83 -0.19
CA TYR A 51 -6.70 8.01 -1.34
C TYR A 51 -7.94 7.17 -1.05
N LEU A 52 -7.98 6.47 0.09
CA LEU A 52 -9.08 5.57 0.45
C LEU A 52 -10.39 6.30 0.79
N LEU A 53 -10.35 7.61 1.02
CA LEU A 53 -11.55 8.44 1.20
C LEU A 53 -12.33 8.61 -0.12
N ASP A 54 -11.64 8.67 -1.26
CA ASP A 54 -12.22 8.89 -2.59
C ASP A 54 -11.36 8.21 -3.68
N PRO A 55 -11.29 6.87 -3.70
CA PRO A 55 -10.38 6.14 -4.60
C PRO A 55 -10.75 6.29 -6.08
N GLU A 56 -11.99 6.62 -6.40
CA GLU A 56 -12.48 6.81 -7.79
C GLU A 56 -12.00 8.14 -8.40
N ALA A 57 -11.60 9.11 -7.58
CA ALA A 57 -11.04 10.37 -8.05
C ALA A 57 -9.55 10.29 -8.38
N HIS A 58 -8.89 9.16 -8.13
CA HIS A 58 -7.44 9.03 -8.19
C HIS A 58 -6.97 7.82 -9.02
N PHE A 59 -5.78 7.93 -9.57
CA PHE A 59 -5.18 6.90 -10.41
C PHE A 59 -4.13 6.08 -9.65
N LEU A 60 -4.08 4.77 -9.87
CA LEU A 60 -2.91 3.96 -9.50
C LEU A 60 -1.74 4.23 -10.47
N ILE A 61 -2.04 4.29 -11.76
CA ILE A 61 -1.08 4.62 -12.81
C ILE A 61 -1.44 6.00 -13.34
N THR A 62 -0.62 6.99 -12.99
CA THR A 62 -0.90 8.38 -13.35
C THR A 62 -0.78 8.61 -14.86
N PRO A 63 -1.71 9.35 -15.47
CA PRO A 63 -1.60 9.74 -16.87
C PRO A 63 -0.30 10.52 -17.15
N ASP A 64 0.23 10.37 -18.35
CA ASP A 64 1.41 11.11 -18.84
C ASP A 64 2.67 10.96 -17.98
N ASN A 65 2.74 9.85 -17.20
CA ASN A 65 3.87 9.56 -16.31
C ASN A 65 4.17 10.74 -15.34
N SER A 66 3.14 11.42 -14.87
CA SER A 66 3.25 12.52 -13.91
C SER A 66 3.54 12.00 -12.49
N THR A 67 4.07 12.84 -11.61
CA THR A 67 4.33 12.49 -10.21
C THR A 67 3.06 12.27 -9.38
N GLY A 68 1.90 12.63 -9.94
CA GLY A 68 0.62 12.49 -9.28
C GLY A 68 0.45 13.38 -8.04
N THR A 69 -0.68 13.20 -7.39
CA THR A 69 -1.04 13.81 -6.11
C THR A 69 -0.49 12.99 -4.93
N LEU A 70 -0.62 13.48 -3.72
CA LEU A 70 -0.26 12.71 -2.51
C LEU A 70 -1.16 11.48 -2.33
N GLN A 71 -2.43 11.58 -2.72
CA GLN A 71 -3.38 10.48 -2.71
C GLN A 71 -2.93 9.35 -3.64
N GLU A 72 -2.50 9.67 -4.86
CA GLU A 72 -2.00 8.70 -5.82
C GLU A 72 -0.70 8.05 -5.36
N ARG A 73 0.18 8.79 -4.69
CA ARG A 73 1.38 8.23 -4.03
C ARG A 73 1.01 7.27 -2.89
N GLY A 74 -0.04 7.60 -2.12
CA GLY A 74 -0.62 6.68 -1.12
C GLY A 74 -1.12 5.39 -1.75
N ALA A 75 -1.82 5.47 -2.90
CA ALA A 75 -2.24 4.31 -3.68
C ALA A 75 -1.04 3.48 -4.17
N ASN A 76 0.00 4.14 -4.69
CA ASN A 76 1.20 3.48 -5.17
C ASN A 76 1.92 2.72 -4.04
N TRP A 77 2.04 3.32 -2.85
CA TRP A 77 2.60 2.66 -1.68
C TRP A 77 1.76 1.44 -1.25
N LEU A 78 0.43 1.59 -1.12
CA LEU A 78 -0.47 0.49 -0.78
C LEU A 78 -0.34 -0.67 -1.77
N PHE A 79 -0.27 -0.37 -3.08
CA PHE A 79 -0.13 -1.40 -4.10
C PHE A 79 1.21 -2.12 -4.02
N VAL A 80 2.33 -1.40 -3.88
CA VAL A 80 3.66 -2.01 -3.72
C VAL A 80 3.74 -2.83 -2.43
N ARG A 81 3.13 -2.36 -1.33
CA ARG A 81 3.05 -3.12 -0.07
C ARG A 81 2.26 -4.41 -0.26
N TRP A 82 1.10 -4.36 -0.91
CA TRP A 82 0.31 -5.53 -1.23
C TRP A 82 1.06 -6.52 -2.13
N LEU A 83 1.76 -6.03 -3.15
CA LEU A 83 2.63 -6.87 -3.99
C LEU A 83 3.70 -7.56 -3.15
N ALA A 84 4.36 -6.83 -2.26
CA ALA A 84 5.39 -7.37 -1.39
C ALA A 84 4.85 -8.44 -0.43
N ASP A 85 3.63 -8.25 0.10
CA ASP A 85 2.97 -9.23 0.96
C ASP A 85 2.67 -10.56 0.27
N HIS A 86 2.38 -10.53 -1.04
CA HIS A 86 1.84 -11.70 -1.74
C HIS A 86 2.79 -12.34 -2.76
N TYR A 87 3.86 -11.65 -3.13
CA TYR A 87 4.78 -12.14 -4.17
C TYR A 87 6.25 -12.17 -3.72
N ALA A 88 6.59 -11.58 -2.58
CA ALA A 88 7.91 -11.76 -2.01
C ALA A 88 8.04 -13.12 -1.31
N VAL A 89 9.27 -13.64 -1.25
CA VAL A 89 9.60 -14.87 -0.51
C VAL A 89 10.05 -14.58 0.93
N ASP A 90 10.26 -13.33 1.27
CA ASP A 90 10.62 -12.88 2.61
C ASP A 90 9.52 -11.98 3.20
N THR A 91 9.40 -11.98 4.51
CA THR A 91 8.35 -11.25 5.24
C THR A 91 8.45 -9.73 5.16
N LEU A 92 9.61 -9.20 4.80
CA LEU A 92 9.80 -7.75 4.61
C LEU A 92 9.43 -7.29 3.19
N GLY A 93 9.36 -8.22 2.23
CA GLY A 93 9.10 -7.88 0.83
C GLY A 93 10.34 -7.49 0.03
N THR A 94 11.54 -7.64 0.60
CA THR A 94 12.79 -7.18 -0.03
C THR A 94 13.18 -8.00 -1.25
N SER A 95 12.79 -9.27 -1.32
CA SER A 95 13.08 -10.14 -2.46
C SER A 95 12.37 -9.65 -3.72
N LEU A 96 11.10 -9.25 -3.62
CA LEU A 96 10.35 -8.69 -4.75
C LEU A 96 10.91 -7.32 -5.15
N THR A 97 11.11 -6.41 -4.20
CA THR A 97 11.57 -5.06 -4.55
C THR A 97 12.97 -5.04 -5.15
N ARG A 98 13.85 -5.96 -4.77
CA ARG A 98 15.15 -6.15 -5.46
C ARG A 98 14.99 -6.59 -6.91
N GLN A 99 14.01 -7.44 -7.22
CA GLN A 99 13.71 -7.81 -8.60
C GLN A 99 13.20 -6.61 -9.39
N LEU A 100 12.26 -5.84 -8.82
CA LEU A 100 11.70 -4.65 -9.47
C LEU A 100 12.75 -3.58 -9.78
N VAL A 101 13.73 -3.36 -8.90
CA VAL A 101 14.80 -2.37 -9.14
C VAL A 101 15.98 -2.92 -9.93
N GLY A 102 16.11 -4.24 -10.06
CA GLY A 102 17.23 -4.93 -10.70
C GLY A 102 17.01 -5.25 -12.18
N THR A 103 15.94 -4.78 -12.81
CA THR A 103 15.57 -5.07 -14.21
C THR A 103 15.62 -3.82 -15.09
N SER A 104 15.60 -4.03 -16.40
CA SER A 104 15.40 -2.98 -17.41
C SER A 104 13.95 -2.82 -17.85
N LEU A 105 13.04 -3.67 -17.37
CA LEU A 105 11.61 -3.53 -17.60
C LEU A 105 11.06 -2.38 -16.74
N LEU A 106 9.98 -1.74 -17.21
CA LEU A 106 9.39 -0.58 -16.56
C LEU A 106 7.91 -0.81 -16.24
N GLY A 107 7.43 -0.16 -15.20
CA GLY A 107 6.02 -0.06 -14.83
C GLY A 107 5.30 -1.40 -14.79
N SER A 108 4.17 -1.48 -15.46
CA SER A 108 3.32 -2.68 -15.48
C SER A 108 4.05 -3.93 -16.04
N ALA A 109 4.92 -3.77 -17.03
CA ALA A 109 5.69 -4.89 -17.58
C ALA A 109 6.71 -5.42 -16.56
N ASN A 110 7.34 -4.53 -15.79
CA ASN A 110 8.23 -4.90 -14.70
C ASN A 110 7.48 -5.70 -13.62
N VAL A 111 6.36 -5.17 -13.14
CA VAL A 111 5.53 -5.83 -12.11
C VAL A 111 5.04 -7.19 -12.59
N GLN A 112 4.54 -7.31 -13.82
CA GLN A 112 4.08 -8.58 -14.38
C GLN A 112 5.21 -9.61 -14.50
N ALA A 113 6.40 -9.19 -14.88
CA ALA A 113 7.57 -10.09 -14.96
C ALA A 113 8.02 -10.59 -13.58
N ALA A 114 7.99 -9.72 -12.57
CA ALA A 114 8.40 -10.07 -11.21
C ALA A 114 7.37 -10.96 -10.48
N THR A 115 6.08 -10.79 -10.76
CA THR A 115 4.98 -11.50 -10.05
C THR A 115 4.45 -12.71 -10.80
N GLY A 116 4.62 -12.77 -12.12
CA GLY A 116 3.98 -13.76 -12.98
C GLY A 116 2.48 -13.53 -13.18
N ALA A 117 1.91 -12.42 -12.67
CA ALA A 117 0.50 -12.09 -12.75
C ALA A 117 0.24 -10.83 -13.58
N THR A 118 -0.92 -10.71 -14.21
CA THR A 118 -1.29 -9.51 -14.99
C THR A 118 -1.85 -8.41 -14.11
N MET A 119 -1.70 -7.14 -14.53
CA MET A 119 -2.31 -6.00 -13.82
C MET A 119 -3.84 -6.16 -13.72
N SER A 120 -4.49 -6.69 -14.75
CA SER A 120 -5.93 -6.96 -14.76
C SER A 120 -6.38 -7.99 -13.72
N THR A 121 -5.49 -8.86 -13.27
CA THR A 121 -5.74 -9.80 -12.16
C THR A 121 -5.40 -9.17 -10.81
N MET A 122 -4.29 -8.46 -10.72
CA MET A 122 -3.79 -7.92 -9.46
C MET A 122 -4.58 -6.74 -8.95
N VAL A 123 -4.90 -5.77 -9.82
CA VAL A 123 -5.56 -4.53 -9.41
C VAL A 123 -6.94 -4.77 -8.77
N PRO A 124 -7.83 -5.60 -9.34
CA PRO A 124 -9.11 -5.89 -8.67
C PRO A 124 -8.95 -6.58 -7.31
N LEU A 125 -7.99 -7.52 -7.16
CA LEU A 125 -7.72 -8.18 -5.87
C LEU A 125 -7.19 -7.19 -4.84
N TRP A 126 -6.27 -6.32 -5.24
CA TRP A 126 -5.76 -5.25 -4.39
C TRP A 126 -6.86 -4.27 -3.97
N GLN A 127 -7.75 -3.86 -4.88
CA GLN A 127 -8.89 -3.00 -4.54
C GLN A 127 -9.82 -3.66 -3.52
N LEU A 128 -10.08 -4.95 -3.68
CA LEU A 128 -10.86 -5.71 -2.70
C LEU A 128 -10.10 -5.85 -1.36
N ALA A 129 -8.79 -6.07 -1.38
CA ALA A 129 -7.98 -6.10 -0.17
C ALA A 129 -8.07 -4.79 0.61
N ASN A 130 -8.02 -3.64 -0.06
CA ASN A 130 -8.22 -2.34 0.57
C ASN A 130 -9.54 -2.25 1.34
N TYR A 131 -10.59 -2.91 0.90
CA TYR A 131 -11.88 -2.91 1.59
C TYR A 131 -11.99 -4.02 2.65
N LEU A 132 -11.51 -5.22 2.34
CA LEU A 132 -11.73 -6.43 3.12
C LEU A 132 -10.69 -6.66 4.22
N ASP A 133 -9.56 -5.94 4.18
CA ASP A 133 -8.50 -6.08 5.17
C ASP A 133 -9.04 -5.95 6.59
N ASN A 134 -8.88 -7.02 7.38
CA ASN A 134 -9.37 -7.12 8.76
C ASN A 134 -10.83 -6.67 8.97
N LEU A 135 -11.70 -6.85 7.95
CA LEU A 135 -13.12 -6.50 8.05
C LEU A 135 -13.80 -7.37 9.13
N PRO A 136 -14.44 -6.76 10.14
CA PRO A 136 -15.11 -7.50 11.20
C PRO A 136 -16.14 -8.52 10.67
N ALA A 137 -16.13 -9.73 11.22
CA ALA A 137 -16.99 -10.85 10.83
C ALA A 137 -16.77 -11.37 9.40
N PHE A 138 -15.68 -10.99 8.73
CA PHE A 138 -15.29 -11.50 7.43
C PHE A 138 -14.02 -12.36 7.57
N THR A 139 -14.05 -13.57 7.02
CA THR A 139 -12.85 -14.41 6.87
C THR A 139 -12.53 -14.52 5.40
N PRO A 140 -11.41 -14.02 4.94
CA PRO A 140 -11.04 -14.06 3.53
C PRO A 140 -10.93 -15.50 3.04
N VAL A 141 -11.46 -15.76 1.87
CA VAL A 141 -11.34 -17.05 1.17
C VAL A 141 -10.02 -17.14 0.39
N GLU A 142 -9.33 -16.03 0.22
CA GLU A 142 -8.07 -15.88 -0.48
C GLU A 142 -7.17 -14.92 0.30
N GLU A 143 -5.91 -15.32 0.53
CA GLU A 143 -4.93 -14.51 1.29
C GLU A 143 -4.70 -13.13 0.67
N LYS A 144 -4.82 -13.02 -0.66
CA LYS A 144 -4.65 -11.75 -1.39
C LYS A 144 -5.72 -10.70 -1.12
N LEU A 145 -6.75 -11.04 -0.35
CA LEU A 145 -7.78 -10.10 0.11
C LEU A 145 -7.42 -9.40 1.44
N GLN A 146 -6.17 -9.46 1.87
CA GLN A 146 -5.65 -8.85 3.10
C GLN A 146 -4.25 -8.29 2.91
N TYR A 147 -3.79 -7.58 3.94
CA TYR A 147 -2.40 -7.16 4.12
C TYR A 147 -1.78 -7.87 5.33
N PRO A 148 -1.12 -9.05 5.15
CA PRO A 148 -0.53 -9.78 6.27
C PRO A 148 0.46 -8.97 7.12
N SER A 149 1.07 -7.95 6.55
CA SER A 149 2.07 -7.10 7.22
C SER A 149 1.48 -5.89 7.95
N TRP A 150 0.21 -5.56 7.74
CA TRP A 150 -0.48 -4.41 8.32
C TRP A 150 -1.91 -4.75 8.73
N ASP A 151 -2.38 -4.15 9.84
CA ASP A 151 -3.80 -4.06 10.18
C ASP A 151 -4.25 -2.59 9.99
N PHE A 152 -4.63 -2.24 8.76
CA PHE A 152 -5.00 -0.86 8.45
C PHE A 152 -6.27 -0.42 9.17
N ARG A 153 -7.22 -1.32 9.48
CA ARG A 153 -8.41 -0.94 10.26
C ARG A 153 -8.06 -0.53 11.67
N TYR A 154 -7.23 -1.31 12.35
CA TYR A 154 -6.74 -0.96 13.69
C TYR A 154 -5.92 0.33 13.68
N ILE A 155 -5.09 0.53 12.68
CA ILE A 155 -4.24 1.72 12.55
C ILE A 155 -5.08 2.98 12.37
N TYR A 156 -6.01 2.98 11.41
CA TYR A 156 -6.84 4.15 11.15
C TYR A 156 -7.85 4.42 12.29
N ASP A 157 -8.38 3.38 12.94
CA ASP A 157 -9.19 3.55 14.15
C ASP A 157 -8.39 4.23 15.26
N THR A 158 -7.16 3.77 15.49
CA THR A 158 -6.24 4.36 16.48
C THR A 158 -5.88 5.81 16.13
N LEU A 159 -5.53 6.08 14.87
CA LEU A 159 -5.22 7.43 14.40
C LEU A 159 -6.42 8.35 14.51
N ASN A 160 -7.63 7.91 14.13
CA ASN A 160 -8.85 8.69 14.29
C ASN A 160 -9.13 9.03 15.76
N ALA A 161 -8.95 8.08 16.68
CA ALA A 161 -9.15 8.32 18.11
C ALA A 161 -8.13 9.30 18.70
N GLN A 162 -6.87 9.24 18.26
CA GLN A 162 -5.78 10.06 18.80
C GLN A 162 -5.58 11.39 18.05
N ARG A 163 -5.84 11.41 16.76
CA ARG A 163 -5.60 12.52 15.85
C ARG A 163 -6.76 12.69 14.84
N PRO A 164 -7.96 13.01 15.35
CA PRO A 164 -9.14 13.23 14.48
C PRO A 164 -8.95 14.42 13.52
N ASP A 165 -7.97 15.28 13.78
CA ASP A 165 -7.56 16.37 12.91
C ASP A 165 -6.81 15.88 11.65
N LEU A 166 -6.19 14.71 11.69
CA LEU A 166 -5.45 14.10 10.57
C LEU A 166 -6.26 12.99 9.88
N VAL A 167 -7.01 12.21 10.64
CA VAL A 167 -7.80 11.08 10.13
C VAL A 167 -9.25 11.25 10.58
N SER A 168 -10.12 11.61 9.64
CA SER A 168 -11.50 12.05 9.92
C SER A 168 -12.47 10.92 10.28
N ARG A 169 -12.11 9.65 10.07
CA ARG A 169 -12.96 8.49 10.38
C ARG A 169 -12.13 7.23 10.65
N PRO A 170 -12.69 6.25 11.41
CA PRO A 170 -11.96 5.03 11.82
C PRO A 170 -11.42 4.19 10.67
N TYR A 171 -12.18 4.08 9.56
CA TYR A 171 -11.66 3.51 8.32
C TYR A 171 -12.16 4.35 7.14
N PRO A 172 -11.27 4.79 6.24
CA PRO A 172 -11.63 5.76 5.22
C PRO A 172 -12.56 5.19 4.15
N LEU A 173 -12.28 3.99 3.63
CA LEU A 173 -13.05 3.39 2.55
C LEU A 173 -14.40 2.87 3.04
N ARG A 174 -15.47 3.31 2.43
CA ARG A 174 -16.85 2.87 2.71
C ARG A 174 -17.57 2.56 1.41
N PRO A 175 -18.42 1.52 1.39
CA PRO A 175 -19.30 1.32 0.25
C PRO A 175 -20.26 2.48 0.14
N ASP A 176 -20.55 2.92 -1.07
CA ASP A 176 -21.65 3.83 -1.31
C ASP A 176 -22.98 3.18 -0.90
N SER A 177 -23.75 3.89 -0.11
CA SER A 177 -25.14 3.51 0.10
C SER A 177 -25.91 3.81 -1.20
N THR A 178 -26.04 2.81 -2.07
CA THR A 178 -27.00 2.89 -3.16
C THR A 178 -28.39 3.03 -2.54
N THR A 179 -28.93 4.23 -2.60
CA THR A 179 -30.33 4.51 -2.30
C THR A 179 -31.24 3.90 -3.38
#